data_9bbb296e924aa3f012e9d5def09e787c
#
_entry.id   9bbb296e924aa3f012e9d5def09e787c
#
_cell.length_a   1.000
_cell.length_b   1.000
_cell.length_c   1.000
_cell.angle_alpha   90.00
_cell.angle_beta   90.00
_cell.angle_gamma   90.00
#
_symmetry.space_group_name_H-M   'P 1'
#
loop_
_entity.id
_entity.type
_entity.pdbx_description
1 polymer ?
#
loop_
_entity_poly.entity_id
_entity_poly.type
_entity_poly.pdbx_seq_one_letter_code
_entity_poly.pdbx_strand_id
1 'polypeptide(L)'
;MKFSRYAFALVILFLCAKCKTNTEPDQAEQTKEWLTYEGRTDMPKVVLISGDEEYRSEEALSQLAKILSSRHGFNCTVLFAQDPAMPGIVNPNYVRNIPGMAALDTADLMVIFTRFRALPDQQMQYIDNYLKSGRPVIGMRTATHAFNFTAADSASNWKHYGNYYDAEGEWQGGFGRLVLGEKWISHHGNHKHQSTRGVVASDTVGHPILSGIGEGEIWGPTDVYGVRLPLPGDSQPIVLGQVINRTGEYAEDDVLYGMRFTDYEVAGVEVEKDKEGNEKTITKNDPMMPVAWVKSYQIPGGQTGRVFATTMGAATDLLTEGTRRMMVNSVFWSLDLPVPEKANVDTVGVYQPSQFGFHDDQYWLDKNLSVKSLQ
;
A
#
# COMPACT_ATOMS: atom_id res chain seq x y z
N MET A 1 -25.72 -35.45 -100.65
CA MET A 1 -26.39 -34.74 -99.55
C MET A 1 -25.74 -35.15 -98.25
N LYS A 2 -24.88 -34.30 -97.70
CA LYS A 2 -24.16 -34.54 -96.48
C LYS A 2 -24.55 -33.48 -95.40
N PHE A 3 -25.17 -33.88 -94.33
CA PHE A 3 -25.49 -33.05 -93.22
C PHE A 3 -24.31 -33.01 -92.26
N SER A 4 -23.81 -31.79 -92.02
CA SER A 4 -22.82 -31.51 -91.02
C SER A 4 -23.50 -31.15 -89.70
N ARG A 5 -23.09 -31.84 -88.56
CA ARG A 5 -23.55 -31.57 -87.23
C ARG A 5 -22.47 -30.73 -86.48
N TYR A 6 -22.75 -29.52 -86.14
CA TYR A 6 -21.94 -28.71 -85.25
C TYR A 6 -22.36 -29.02 -83.80
N ALA A 7 -21.42 -29.44 -82.98
CA ALA A 7 -21.58 -29.58 -81.54
C ALA A 7 -21.14 -28.30 -80.88
N PHE A 8 -22.03 -27.67 -80.15
CA PHE A 8 -21.74 -26.53 -79.31
C PHE A 8 -21.22 -27.05 -77.98
N ALA A 9 -19.95 -26.74 -77.63
CA ALA A 9 -19.39 -27.00 -76.29
C ALA A 9 -19.67 -25.78 -75.40
N LEU A 10 -20.47 -25.98 -74.36
CA LEU A 10 -20.76 -24.97 -73.31
C LEU A 10 -19.64 -24.98 -72.31
N VAL A 11 -18.81 -23.93 -72.29
CA VAL A 11 -17.76 -23.75 -71.25
C VAL A 11 -18.42 -23.01 -70.07
N ILE A 12 -18.62 -23.71 -68.96
CA ILE A 12 -19.06 -23.13 -67.70
C ILE A 12 -17.82 -22.62 -66.94
N LEU A 13 -17.62 -21.30 -66.91
CA LEU A 13 -16.62 -20.67 -66.04
C LEU A 13 -17.13 -20.68 -64.59
N PHE A 14 -16.50 -21.47 -63.74
CA PHE A 14 -16.64 -21.34 -62.26
C PHE A 14 -15.83 -20.13 -61.78
N LEU A 15 -16.49 -19.04 -61.44
CA LEU A 15 -15.90 -17.94 -60.65
C LEU A 15 -15.82 -18.38 -59.20
N CYS A 16 -14.63 -18.79 -58.77
CA CYS A 16 -14.34 -18.90 -57.36
C CYS A 16 -14.22 -17.50 -56.73
N ALA A 17 -15.28 -17.04 -56.10
CA ALA A 17 -15.20 -15.89 -55.18
C ALA A 17 -14.35 -16.28 -53.98
N LYS A 18 -13.08 -15.81 -53.93
CA LYS A 18 -12.27 -15.85 -52.71
C LYS A 18 -12.89 -14.86 -51.72
N CYS A 19 -13.67 -15.39 -50.76
CA CYS A 19 -13.94 -14.64 -49.53
C CYS A 19 -12.59 -14.36 -48.85
N LYS A 20 -12.10 -13.14 -48.92
CA LYS A 20 -11.09 -12.65 -47.99
C LYS A 20 -11.81 -12.43 -46.65
N THR A 21 -11.64 -13.35 -45.74
CA THR A 21 -11.87 -13.07 -44.31
C THR A 21 -10.82 -12.04 -43.92
N ASN A 22 -11.26 -10.78 -43.83
CA ASN A 22 -10.52 -9.78 -43.07
C ASN A 22 -10.61 -10.21 -41.60
N THR A 23 -9.68 -11.01 -41.14
CA THR A 23 -9.31 -11.03 -39.72
C THR A 23 -8.67 -9.68 -39.46
N GLU A 24 -9.46 -8.76 -38.84
CA GLU A 24 -8.86 -7.61 -38.17
C GLU A 24 -7.71 -8.17 -37.28
N PRO A 25 -6.53 -7.50 -37.25
CA PRO A 25 -5.49 -7.91 -36.36
C PRO A 25 -6.05 -7.85 -34.94
N ASP A 26 -5.95 -8.97 -34.23
CA ASP A 26 -6.22 -9.11 -32.81
C ASP A 26 -5.69 -7.84 -32.12
N GLN A 27 -6.58 -7.05 -31.54
CA GLN A 27 -6.16 -5.86 -30.79
C GLN A 27 -5.25 -6.41 -29.69
N ALA A 28 -3.95 -6.18 -29.83
CA ALA A 28 -2.99 -6.57 -28.81
C ALA A 28 -3.56 -6.10 -27.47
N GLU A 29 -3.89 -7.02 -26.56
CA GLU A 29 -4.50 -6.73 -25.28
C GLU A 29 -3.60 -5.69 -24.60
N GLN A 30 -4.13 -4.47 -24.45
CA GLN A 30 -3.35 -3.35 -23.93
C GLN A 30 -2.80 -3.73 -22.55
N THR A 31 -1.49 -3.70 -22.37
CA THR A 31 -0.86 -4.08 -21.12
C THR A 31 -1.40 -3.23 -19.98
N LYS A 32 -1.98 -3.88 -18.97
CA LYS A 32 -2.59 -3.22 -17.82
C LYS A 32 -1.49 -2.89 -16.79
N GLU A 33 -1.22 -1.60 -16.59
CA GLU A 33 -0.16 -1.15 -15.68
C GLU A 33 -0.67 -0.81 -14.27
N TRP A 34 -1.98 -0.67 -14.09
CA TRP A 34 -2.64 -0.45 -12.79
C TRP A 34 -4.00 -1.12 -12.75
N LEU A 35 -4.56 -1.28 -11.56
CA LEU A 35 -5.90 -1.82 -11.38
C LEU A 35 -6.90 -0.69 -11.16
N THR A 36 -8.10 -0.87 -11.73
CA THR A 36 -9.27 -0.05 -11.44
C THR A 36 -10.42 -0.94 -11.00
N TYR A 37 -11.09 -0.54 -9.93
CA TYR A 37 -12.29 -1.17 -9.42
C TYR A 37 -13.40 -0.12 -9.42
N GLU A 38 -14.36 -0.32 -10.31
CA GLU A 38 -15.52 0.54 -10.40
C GLU A 38 -16.46 0.28 -9.23
N GLY A 39 -16.78 1.33 -8.51
CA GLY A 39 -17.77 1.33 -7.44
C GLY A 39 -19.07 1.98 -7.88
N ARG A 40 -19.76 2.65 -6.96
CA ARG A 40 -20.92 3.46 -7.27
C ARG A 40 -20.48 4.84 -7.76
N THR A 41 -21.23 5.42 -8.67
CA THR A 41 -20.90 6.73 -9.28
C THR A 41 -20.94 7.89 -8.30
N ASP A 42 -21.68 7.75 -7.19
CA ASP A 42 -21.80 8.75 -6.12
C ASP A 42 -20.73 8.61 -5.02
N MET A 43 -19.87 7.58 -5.10
CA MET A 43 -18.84 7.35 -4.10
C MET A 43 -17.47 7.92 -4.53
N PRO A 44 -16.68 8.40 -3.55
CA PRO A 44 -15.37 8.99 -3.78
C PRO A 44 -14.38 8.07 -4.50
N LYS A 45 -13.38 8.71 -5.10
CA LYS A 45 -12.25 8.05 -5.77
C LYS A 45 -11.08 7.91 -4.80
N VAL A 46 -10.63 6.68 -4.60
CA VAL A 46 -9.48 6.35 -3.75
C VAL A 46 -8.33 5.87 -4.64
N VAL A 47 -7.19 6.54 -4.58
CA VAL A 47 -5.96 6.09 -5.25
C VAL A 47 -5.04 5.47 -4.21
N LEU A 48 -4.66 4.21 -4.45
CA LEU A 48 -3.80 3.42 -3.58
C LEU A 48 -2.45 3.21 -4.27
N ILE A 49 -1.36 3.66 -3.64
CA ILE A 49 -0.01 3.68 -4.22
C ILE A 49 0.85 2.63 -3.53
N SER A 50 1.17 1.57 -4.28
CA SER A 50 1.99 0.43 -3.84
C SER A 50 3.42 0.56 -4.34
N GLY A 51 4.37 0.45 -3.43
CA GLY A 51 5.80 0.49 -3.74
C GLY A 51 6.64 0.16 -2.52
N ASP A 52 6.41 -1.00 -1.94
CA ASP A 52 7.16 -1.53 -0.79
C ASP A 52 7.68 -2.91 -1.12
N GLU A 53 8.98 -3.11 -0.99
CA GLU A 53 9.66 -4.37 -1.33
C GLU A 53 9.71 -5.38 -0.18
N GLU A 54 9.22 -5.01 1.02
CA GLU A 54 9.33 -5.84 2.21
C GLU A 54 7.99 -6.41 2.68
N TYR A 55 6.92 -5.60 2.73
CA TYR A 55 5.66 -5.93 3.41
C TYR A 55 4.50 -6.26 2.46
N ARG A 56 4.79 -6.56 1.20
CA ARG A 56 3.78 -6.98 0.19
C ARG A 56 2.68 -5.94 0.01
N SER A 57 3.05 -4.69 -0.18
CA SER A 57 2.08 -3.60 -0.40
C SER A 57 1.17 -3.87 -1.61
N GLU A 58 1.65 -4.57 -2.63
CA GLU A 58 0.91 -4.95 -3.84
C GLU A 58 -0.27 -5.88 -3.52
N GLU A 59 -0.09 -6.81 -2.58
CA GLU A 59 -1.13 -7.73 -2.13
C GLU A 59 -2.10 -7.02 -1.16
N ALA A 60 -1.55 -6.25 -0.21
CA ALA A 60 -2.33 -5.52 0.79
C ALA A 60 -3.28 -4.51 0.15
N LEU A 61 -2.77 -3.63 -0.72
CA LEU A 61 -3.57 -2.57 -1.33
C LEU A 61 -4.55 -3.10 -2.37
N SER A 62 -4.20 -4.17 -3.09
CA SER A 62 -5.14 -4.84 -3.99
C SER A 62 -6.34 -5.41 -3.21
N GLN A 63 -6.09 -6.09 -2.08
CA GLN A 63 -7.16 -6.61 -1.25
C GLN A 63 -8.00 -5.50 -0.61
N LEU A 64 -7.37 -4.44 -0.11
CA LEU A 64 -8.08 -3.29 0.45
C LEU A 64 -8.98 -2.62 -0.61
N ALA A 65 -8.48 -2.42 -1.82
CA ALA A 65 -9.26 -1.85 -2.93
C ALA A 65 -10.46 -2.73 -3.30
N LYS A 66 -10.30 -4.06 -3.33
CA LYS A 66 -11.40 -5.01 -3.55
C LYS A 66 -12.48 -4.88 -2.47
N ILE A 67 -12.09 -4.79 -1.19
CA ILE A 67 -13.03 -4.61 -0.08
C ILE A 67 -13.75 -3.27 -0.21
N LEU A 68 -13.01 -2.17 -0.41
CA LEU A 68 -13.56 -0.83 -0.52
C LEU A 68 -14.57 -0.73 -1.68
N SER A 69 -14.22 -1.29 -2.84
CA SER A 69 -15.11 -1.25 -4.00
C SER A 69 -16.31 -2.19 -3.84
N SER A 70 -16.07 -3.48 -3.57
CA SER A 70 -17.11 -4.49 -3.58
C SER A 70 -18.06 -4.42 -2.38
N ARG A 71 -17.57 -4.02 -1.18
CA ARG A 71 -18.37 -3.97 0.04
C ARG A 71 -18.94 -2.60 0.32
N HIS A 72 -18.25 -1.54 -0.13
CA HIS A 72 -18.60 -0.17 0.22
C HIS A 72 -18.87 0.74 -0.98
N GLY A 73 -18.56 0.28 -2.20
CA GLY A 73 -18.87 1.00 -3.44
C GLY A 73 -17.91 2.13 -3.79
N PHE A 74 -16.72 2.21 -3.17
CA PHE A 74 -15.70 3.19 -3.54
C PHE A 74 -15.13 2.90 -4.93
N ASN A 75 -14.75 3.95 -5.65
CA ASN A 75 -14.02 3.84 -6.91
C ASN A 75 -12.53 3.80 -6.60
N CYS A 76 -11.86 2.67 -6.83
CA CYS A 76 -10.48 2.47 -6.43
C CYS A 76 -9.55 2.32 -7.63
N THR A 77 -8.38 2.99 -7.57
CA THR A 77 -7.27 2.78 -8.50
C THR A 77 -6.04 2.36 -7.70
N VAL A 78 -5.44 1.23 -8.05
CA VAL A 78 -4.22 0.73 -7.40
C VAL A 78 -3.05 0.85 -8.37
N LEU A 79 -2.04 1.62 -7.97
CA LEU A 79 -0.80 1.86 -8.72
C LEU A 79 0.33 1.02 -8.13
N PHE A 80 1.21 0.49 -8.97
CA PHE A 80 2.28 -0.41 -8.56
C PHE A 80 3.64 0.03 -9.06
N ALA A 81 4.69 -0.23 -8.27
CA ALA A 81 6.06 -0.07 -8.71
C ALA A 81 6.37 -1.06 -9.84
N GLN A 82 6.96 -0.58 -10.94
CA GLN A 82 7.27 -1.34 -12.14
C GLN A 82 8.54 -0.84 -12.79
N ASP A 83 9.32 -1.75 -13.36
CA ASP A 83 10.37 -1.38 -14.30
C ASP A 83 9.72 -0.91 -15.62
N PRO A 84 10.03 0.30 -16.12
CA PRO A 84 9.53 0.77 -17.41
C PRO A 84 9.85 -0.16 -18.60
N ALA A 85 10.89 -0.99 -18.48
CA ALA A 85 11.22 -2.00 -19.49
C ALA A 85 10.27 -3.20 -19.48
N MET A 86 9.49 -3.38 -18.41
CA MET A 86 8.55 -4.48 -18.22
C MET A 86 7.17 -3.97 -17.77
N PRO A 87 6.48 -3.17 -18.59
CA PRO A 87 5.20 -2.58 -18.22
C PRO A 87 4.15 -3.65 -17.91
N GLY A 88 3.37 -3.43 -16.86
CA GLY A 88 2.36 -4.38 -16.39
C GLY A 88 2.88 -5.51 -15.51
N ILE A 89 4.20 -5.56 -15.25
CA ILE A 89 4.82 -6.48 -14.30
C ILE A 89 5.22 -5.71 -13.03
N VAL A 90 4.65 -6.12 -11.90
CA VAL A 90 4.95 -5.52 -10.59
C VAL A 90 6.36 -5.89 -10.17
N ASN A 91 7.16 -4.88 -9.89
CA ASN A 91 8.49 -5.04 -9.32
C ASN A 91 8.69 -4.07 -8.15
N PRO A 92 8.46 -4.50 -6.90
CA PRO A 92 8.61 -3.65 -5.73
C PRO A 92 10.04 -3.16 -5.52
N ASN A 93 11.06 -3.85 -6.03
CA ASN A 93 12.46 -3.41 -5.95
C ASN A 93 12.77 -2.23 -6.87
N TYR A 94 11.93 -1.98 -7.89
CA TYR A 94 12.15 -0.85 -8.79
C TYR A 94 11.66 0.46 -8.15
N VAL A 95 12.60 1.24 -7.61
CA VAL A 95 12.28 2.40 -6.75
C VAL A 95 11.96 3.70 -7.53
N ARG A 96 12.07 3.70 -8.87
CA ARG A 96 12.07 4.93 -9.68
C ARG A 96 10.88 5.07 -10.62
N ASN A 97 9.86 4.22 -10.51
CA ASN A 97 8.68 4.34 -11.35
C ASN A 97 7.46 3.67 -10.73
N ILE A 98 6.37 4.42 -10.68
CA ILE A 98 5.00 3.94 -10.38
C ILE A 98 4.09 4.59 -11.42
N PRO A 99 3.72 3.89 -12.50
CA PRO A 99 2.88 4.45 -13.56
C PRO A 99 1.48 4.77 -13.05
N GLY A 100 0.77 5.67 -13.76
CA GLY A 100 -0.62 6.02 -13.45
C GLY A 100 -0.79 7.12 -12.40
N MET A 101 0.27 7.80 -11.94
CA MET A 101 0.20 8.86 -10.91
C MET A 101 -0.75 10.01 -11.27
N ALA A 102 -1.07 10.23 -12.55
CA ALA A 102 -2.08 11.20 -12.98
C ALA A 102 -3.48 10.93 -12.38
N ALA A 103 -3.76 9.71 -11.90
CA ALA A 103 -4.99 9.40 -11.17
C ALA A 103 -5.18 10.28 -9.92
N LEU A 104 -4.09 10.80 -9.33
CA LEU A 104 -4.14 11.71 -8.19
C LEU A 104 -4.80 13.05 -8.50
N ASP A 105 -4.84 13.51 -9.75
CA ASP A 105 -5.49 14.77 -10.12
C ASP A 105 -6.98 14.78 -9.74
N THR A 106 -7.63 13.62 -9.84
CA THR A 106 -9.08 13.46 -9.57
C THR A 106 -9.39 12.61 -8.34
N ALA A 107 -8.38 12.19 -7.58
CA ALA A 107 -8.58 11.39 -6.36
C ALA A 107 -9.15 12.24 -5.23
N ASP A 108 -10.08 11.70 -4.48
CA ASP A 108 -10.58 12.29 -3.24
C ASP A 108 -9.74 11.87 -2.03
N LEU A 109 -9.10 10.70 -2.09
CA LEU A 109 -8.23 10.15 -1.06
C LEU A 109 -7.00 9.49 -1.67
N MET A 110 -5.82 9.77 -1.11
CA MET A 110 -4.57 9.05 -1.37
C MET A 110 -4.26 8.10 -0.23
N VAL A 111 -4.11 6.81 -0.55
CA VAL A 111 -3.53 5.79 0.35
C VAL A 111 -2.13 5.49 -0.15
N ILE A 112 -1.11 5.67 0.69
CA ILE A 112 0.27 5.45 0.29
C ILE A 112 0.91 4.36 1.16
N PHE A 113 1.50 3.37 0.50
CA PHE A 113 2.26 2.28 1.09
C PHE A 113 3.52 2.04 0.25
N THR A 114 4.48 2.94 0.41
CA THR A 114 5.74 2.92 -0.33
C THR A 114 6.92 2.98 0.63
N ARG A 115 8.09 2.54 0.17
CA ARG A 115 9.33 2.52 0.94
C ARG A 115 10.49 3.02 0.09
N PHE A 116 11.14 4.10 0.52
CA PHE A 116 12.37 4.67 -0.09
C PHE A 116 12.31 4.90 -1.61
N ARG A 117 11.14 5.36 -2.11
CA ARG A 117 11.00 5.68 -3.55
C ARG A 117 11.77 6.96 -3.91
N ALA A 118 12.40 6.94 -5.09
CA ALA A 118 13.01 8.09 -5.73
C ALA A 118 12.33 8.32 -7.09
N LEU A 119 11.05 8.70 -7.05
CA LEU A 119 10.23 8.84 -8.24
C LEU A 119 10.69 10.00 -9.13
N PRO A 120 10.50 9.92 -10.46
CA PRO A 120 10.78 11.02 -11.39
C PRO A 120 10.00 12.29 -11.04
N ASP A 121 10.52 13.44 -11.46
CA ASP A 121 9.94 14.75 -11.17
C ASP A 121 8.45 14.84 -11.51
N GLN A 122 8.04 14.29 -12.65
CA GLN A 122 6.64 14.31 -13.07
C GLN A 122 5.73 13.52 -12.09
N GLN A 123 6.18 12.36 -11.62
CA GLN A 123 5.40 11.55 -10.69
C GLN A 123 5.35 12.19 -9.30
N MET A 124 6.45 12.77 -8.83
CA MET A 124 6.50 13.54 -7.59
C MET A 124 5.62 14.79 -7.66
N GLN A 125 5.54 15.44 -8.82
CA GLN A 125 4.69 16.63 -9.02
C GLN A 125 3.19 16.31 -8.78
N TYR A 126 2.70 15.13 -9.19
CA TYR A 126 1.32 14.71 -8.90
C TYR A 126 1.10 14.56 -7.38
N ILE A 127 2.07 13.99 -6.66
CA ILE A 127 2.01 13.85 -5.21
C ILE A 127 2.02 15.23 -4.52
N ASP A 128 2.93 16.10 -4.93
CA ASP A 128 3.05 17.46 -4.38
C ASP A 128 1.78 18.29 -4.61
N ASN A 129 1.23 18.26 -5.84
CA ASN A 129 -0.03 18.93 -6.17
C ASN A 129 -1.20 18.39 -5.34
N TYR A 130 -1.24 17.06 -5.16
CA TYR A 130 -2.23 16.42 -4.31
C TYR A 130 -2.14 16.92 -2.87
N LEU A 131 -0.96 16.93 -2.28
CA LEU A 131 -0.72 17.38 -0.92
C LEU A 131 -1.01 18.88 -0.76
N LYS A 132 -0.62 19.71 -1.74
CA LYS A 132 -0.94 21.16 -1.74
C LYS A 132 -2.44 21.44 -1.76
N SER A 133 -3.23 20.56 -2.32
CA SER A 133 -4.69 20.72 -2.32
C SER A 133 -5.36 20.49 -0.96
N GLY A 134 -4.64 19.96 0.04
CA GLY A 134 -5.17 19.64 1.37
C GLY A 134 -6.12 18.44 1.40
N ARG A 135 -6.14 17.64 0.33
CA ARG A 135 -6.93 16.39 0.31
C ARG A 135 -6.36 15.37 1.29
N PRO A 136 -7.20 14.47 1.84
CA PRO A 136 -6.78 13.56 2.91
C PRO A 136 -5.77 12.50 2.47
N VAL A 137 -4.94 12.06 3.43
CA VAL A 137 -3.90 11.05 3.22
C VAL A 137 -4.04 9.92 4.23
N ILE A 138 -3.90 8.69 3.77
CA ILE A 138 -3.68 7.52 4.63
C ILE A 138 -2.28 7.00 4.36
N GLY A 139 -1.42 6.99 5.38
CA GLY A 139 -0.09 6.38 5.34
C GLY A 139 -0.09 5.00 6.01
N MET A 140 0.34 3.99 5.27
CA MET A 140 0.41 2.60 5.77
C MET A 140 1.85 2.13 5.91
N ARG A 141 2.16 1.47 6.99
CA ARG A 141 3.43 0.78 7.32
C ARG A 141 4.66 1.62 6.96
N THR A 142 5.32 1.32 5.86
CA THR A 142 6.54 1.98 5.41
C THR A 142 6.32 3.37 4.80
N ALA A 143 5.09 3.83 4.71
CA ALA A 143 4.82 5.21 4.29
C ALA A 143 5.53 6.25 5.16
N THR A 144 5.86 5.92 6.42
CA THR A 144 6.68 6.75 7.31
C THR A 144 8.07 7.04 6.75
N HIS A 145 8.53 6.23 5.80
CA HIS A 145 9.77 6.42 5.03
C HIS A 145 9.53 6.17 3.53
N ALA A 146 8.42 6.73 3.03
CA ALA A 146 7.96 6.54 1.66
C ALA A 146 9.01 6.88 0.60
N PHE A 147 9.79 7.93 0.83
CA PHE A 147 10.74 8.48 -0.14
C PHE A 147 12.16 8.50 0.40
N ASN A 148 13.12 8.32 -0.52
CA ASN A 148 14.54 8.56 -0.24
C ASN A 148 15.27 8.93 -1.54
N PHE A 149 15.97 10.04 -1.53
CA PHE A 149 16.76 10.53 -2.64
C PHE A 149 18.24 10.46 -2.25
N THR A 150 19.00 9.69 -2.98
CA THR A 150 20.42 9.45 -2.75
C THR A 150 21.29 10.44 -3.52
N ALA A 151 22.62 10.31 -3.42
CA ALA A 151 23.55 11.08 -4.25
C ALA A 151 23.33 10.88 -5.76
N ALA A 152 22.83 9.70 -6.17
CA ALA A 152 22.46 9.43 -7.56
C ALA A 152 21.26 10.27 -8.04
N ASP A 153 20.46 10.79 -7.11
CA ASP A 153 19.29 11.62 -7.37
C ASP A 153 19.58 13.11 -7.16
N SER A 154 20.86 13.52 -7.26
CA SER A 154 21.30 14.87 -6.94
C SER A 154 20.61 15.97 -7.75
N ALA A 155 20.12 15.66 -8.95
CA ALA A 155 19.36 16.58 -9.81
C ALA A 155 17.87 16.69 -9.43
N SER A 156 17.33 15.82 -8.56
CA SER A 156 15.93 15.87 -8.17
C SER A 156 15.60 17.11 -7.34
N ASN A 157 14.47 17.74 -7.65
CA ASN A 157 13.91 18.86 -6.89
C ASN A 157 13.18 18.39 -5.62
N TRP A 158 13.03 17.08 -5.41
CA TRP A 158 12.16 16.49 -4.38
C TRP A 158 12.91 15.87 -3.21
N LYS A 159 14.21 16.15 -3.07
CA LYS A 159 15.05 15.59 -1.99
C LYS A 159 14.50 15.84 -0.59
N HIS A 160 13.80 16.95 -0.42
CA HIS A 160 13.17 17.32 0.86
C HIS A 160 12.04 16.35 1.29
N TYR A 161 11.47 15.55 0.39
CA TYR A 161 10.53 14.48 0.74
C TYR A 161 11.20 13.27 1.42
N GLY A 162 12.52 13.13 1.26
CA GLY A 162 13.27 11.95 1.70
C GLY A 162 13.29 11.77 3.21
N ASN A 163 13.25 10.51 3.66
CA ASN A 163 13.29 10.13 5.09
C ASN A 163 14.54 10.66 5.82
N TYR A 164 15.65 10.78 5.11
CA TYR A 164 16.92 11.26 5.67
C TYR A 164 17.21 12.73 5.41
N TYR A 165 16.23 13.45 4.91
CA TYR A 165 16.37 14.90 4.75
C TYR A 165 16.31 15.58 6.12
N ASP A 166 17.40 16.20 6.53
CA ASP A 166 17.61 16.79 7.87
C ASP A 166 17.97 18.27 7.84
N ALA A 167 17.95 18.91 6.66
CA ALA A 167 18.13 20.36 6.58
C ALA A 167 17.06 21.08 7.42
N GLU A 168 17.50 22.13 8.13
CA GLU A 168 16.61 22.94 8.96
C GLU A 168 15.44 23.50 8.15
N GLY A 169 14.24 23.51 8.73
CA GLY A 169 13.01 24.02 8.12
C GLY A 169 11.86 23.05 8.20
N GLU A 170 10.75 23.40 7.54
CA GLU A 170 9.48 22.65 7.62
C GLU A 170 9.60 21.20 7.15
N TRP A 171 10.47 20.92 6.16
CA TRP A 171 10.68 19.58 5.62
C TRP A 171 11.68 18.73 6.40
N GLN A 172 12.20 19.19 7.53
CA GLN A 172 13.13 18.38 8.32
C GLN A 172 12.51 17.04 8.74
N GLY A 173 13.12 15.94 8.31
CA GLY A 173 12.58 14.59 8.50
C GLY A 173 11.66 14.11 7.38
N GLY A 174 11.51 14.90 6.31
CA GLY A 174 10.85 14.53 5.07
C GLY A 174 9.32 14.35 5.20
N PHE A 175 8.77 13.68 4.21
CA PHE A 175 7.34 13.37 4.10
C PHE A 175 6.78 12.70 5.37
N GLY A 176 7.49 11.70 5.90
CA GLY A 176 7.05 10.97 7.09
C GLY A 176 6.82 11.92 8.28
N ARG A 177 7.76 12.83 8.54
CA ARG A 177 7.66 13.74 9.68
C ARG A 177 6.66 14.86 9.45
N LEU A 178 6.71 15.52 8.28
CA LEU A 178 5.85 16.67 7.99
C LEU A 178 4.39 16.26 7.76
N VAL A 179 4.17 15.27 6.90
CA VAL A 179 2.82 14.88 6.50
C VAL A 179 2.23 13.87 7.46
N LEU A 180 2.93 12.77 7.74
CA LEU A 180 2.38 11.67 8.53
C LEU A 180 2.57 11.84 10.05
N GLY A 181 3.45 12.73 10.50
CA GLY A 181 3.69 13.00 11.92
C GLY A 181 4.95 12.34 12.47
N GLU A 182 5.38 11.22 11.96
CA GLU A 182 6.68 10.65 12.26
C GLU A 182 7.28 9.92 11.06
N LYS A 183 8.60 9.98 10.95
CA LYS A 183 9.36 9.19 10.01
C LYS A 183 9.80 7.87 10.64
N TRP A 184 10.12 6.88 9.84
CA TRP A 184 10.75 5.67 10.35
C TRP A 184 12.10 5.98 11.01
N ILE A 185 12.30 5.43 12.20
CA ILE A 185 13.51 5.60 13.01
C ILE A 185 14.21 4.25 13.18
N SER A 186 13.46 3.26 13.69
CA SER A 186 13.96 1.92 14.01
C SER A 186 12.79 0.96 14.20
N HIS A 187 13.10 -0.32 14.22
CA HIS A 187 12.24 -1.31 14.84
C HIS A 187 12.27 -1.10 16.37
N HIS A 188 11.11 -1.26 17.02
CA HIS A 188 10.98 -1.27 18.47
C HIS A 188 10.69 -2.69 18.98
N GLY A 189 9.83 -3.42 18.27
CA GLY A 189 9.71 -4.87 18.41
C GLY A 189 10.81 -5.60 17.63
N ASN A 190 11.09 -6.85 17.99
CA ASN A 190 12.06 -7.68 17.28
C ASN A 190 11.46 -8.19 15.98
N HIS A 191 11.99 -7.69 14.87
CA HIS A 191 11.52 -8.00 13.52
C HIS A 191 11.47 -9.52 13.27
N LYS A 192 10.33 -10.03 12.76
CA LYS A 192 10.04 -11.46 12.54
C LYS A 192 9.94 -12.31 13.81
N HIS A 193 10.09 -11.74 14.98
CA HIS A 193 10.08 -12.47 16.24
C HIS A 193 9.00 -12.02 17.22
N GLN A 194 8.59 -10.76 17.15
CA GLN A 194 7.54 -10.19 17.98
C GLN A 194 6.43 -9.61 17.10
N SER A 195 5.20 -9.82 17.49
CA SER A 195 4.01 -9.30 16.82
C SER A 195 3.51 -8.02 17.49
N THR A 196 2.59 -7.33 16.83
CA THR A 196 1.91 -6.14 17.33
C THR A 196 0.46 -6.47 17.68
N ARG A 197 0.05 -6.19 18.93
CA ARG A 197 -1.35 -6.15 19.33
C ARG A 197 -1.76 -4.70 19.61
N GLY A 198 -2.86 -4.26 18.98
CA GLY A 198 -3.38 -2.92 19.16
C GLY A 198 -4.13 -2.77 20.48
N VAL A 199 -3.77 -1.74 21.24
CA VAL A 199 -4.46 -1.29 22.46
C VAL A 199 -5.03 0.09 22.18
N VAL A 200 -6.33 0.29 22.41
CA VAL A 200 -6.97 1.60 22.21
C VAL A 200 -6.36 2.62 23.17
N ALA A 201 -5.93 3.77 22.66
CA ALA A 201 -5.44 4.85 23.51
C ALA A 201 -6.59 5.42 24.36
N SER A 202 -6.35 5.64 25.67
CA SER A 202 -7.41 6.00 26.64
C SER A 202 -8.23 7.22 26.24
N ASP A 203 -7.57 8.20 25.63
CA ASP A 203 -8.16 9.50 25.27
C ASP A 203 -8.97 9.46 23.96
N THR A 204 -8.98 8.31 23.28
CA THR A 204 -9.64 8.14 21.98
C THR A 204 -10.62 6.98 21.92
N VAL A 205 -11.04 6.49 23.08
CA VAL A 205 -12.14 5.54 23.21
C VAL A 205 -13.39 6.12 22.53
N GLY A 206 -13.99 5.36 21.61
CA GLY A 206 -15.14 5.82 20.81
C GLY A 206 -14.77 6.63 19.55
N HIS A 207 -13.49 6.76 19.20
CA HIS A 207 -13.12 7.40 17.95
C HIS A 207 -13.71 6.61 16.75
N PRO A 208 -14.30 7.29 15.73
CA PRO A 208 -15.02 6.62 14.64
C PRO A 208 -14.20 5.53 13.91
N ILE A 209 -12.89 5.68 13.77
CA ILE A 209 -12.01 4.68 13.16
C ILE A 209 -12.06 3.34 13.93
N LEU A 210 -12.40 3.36 15.21
CA LEU A 210 -12.47 2.15 16.06
C LEU A 210 -13.86 1.50 16.08
N SER A 211 -14.84 2.04 15.35
CA SER A 211 -16.21 1.49 15.30
C SER A 211 -16.21 0.02 14.90
N GLY A 212 -16.92 -0.80 15.67
CA GLY A 212 -17.07 -2.23 15.43
C GLY A 212 -15.80 -3.08 15.63
N ILE A 213 -14.79 -2.52 16.31
CA ILE A 213 -13.54 -3.22 16.66
C ILE A 213 -13.54 -3.50 18.16
N GLY A 214 -13.42 -4.78 18.52
CA GLY A 214 -13.30 -5.22 19.90
C GLY A 214 -11.87 -5.12 20.44
N GLU A 215 -11.74 -5.23 21.76
CA GLU A 215 -10.44 -5.26 22.43
C GLU A 215 -9.59 -6.43 21.91
N GLY A 216 -8.32 -6.15 21.57
CA GLY A 216 -7.36 -7.13 21.08
C GLY A 216 -7.59 -7.62 19.64
N GLU A 217 -8.65 -7.16 18.92
CA GLU A 217 -8.92 -7.57 17.55
C GLU A 217 -7.95 -6.95 16.52
N ILE A 218 -7.30 -5.84 16.86
CA ILE A 218 -6.20 -5.29 16.04
C ILE A 218 -4.95 -6.10 16.36
N TRP A 219 -4.46 -6.84 15.37
CA TRP A 219 -3.24 -7.62 15.48
C TRP A 219 -2.57 -7.78 14.12
N GLY A 220 -1.27 -7.92 14.12
CA GLY A 220 -0.47 -8.27 12.96
C GLY A 220 0.86 -8.91 13.36
N PRO A 221 1.41 -9.81 12.51
CA PRO A 221 2.70 -10.46 12.77
C PRO A 221 3.88 -9.50 12.59
N THR A 222 3.65 -8.28 12.11
CA THR A 222 4.72 -7.30 11.97
C THR A 222 5.03 -6.62 13.31
N ASP A 223 6.28 -6.28 13.50
CA ASP A 223 6.78 -5.64 14.71
C ASP A 223 6.36 -4.17 14.84
N VAL A 224 6.36 -3.68 16.07
CA VAL A 224 6.13 -2.27 16.39
C VAL A 224 7.31 -1.42 15.95
N TYR A 225 7.06 -0.29 15.26
CA TYR A 225 8.10 0.69 14.94
C TYR A 225 8.35 1.64 16.12
N GLY A 226 9.61 2.08 16.24
CA GLY A 226 9.98 3.15 17.15
C GLY A 226 9.41 4.49 16.72
N VAL A 227 8.81 5.22 17.66
CA VAL A 227 8.21 6.53 17.46
C VAL A 227 8.78 7.48 18.52
N ARG A 228 9.20 8.68 18.10
CA ARG A 228 9.60 9.72 19.07
C ARG A 228 8.36 10.34 19.72
N LEU A 229 8.35 10.32 21.03
CA LEU A 229 7.26 10.87 21.82
C LEU A 229 7.64 12.21 22.45
N PRO A 230 6.69 13.16 22.56
CA PRO A 230 5.34 13.11 21.98
C PRO A 230 5.35 13.23 20.44
N LEU A 231 4.33 12.72 19.78
CA LEU A 231 4.11 13.00 18.35
C LEU A 231 3.93 14.52 18.14
N PRO A 232 4.32 15.07 16.97
CA PRO A 232 4.30 16.51 16.73
C PRO A 232 2.91 17.07 16.46
N GLY A 233 2.76 18.36 16.72
CA GLY A 233 1.57 19.15 16.38
C GLY A 233 0.31 18.64 17.08
N ASP A 234 -0.76 18.50 16.34
CA ASP A 234 -2.07 18.01 16.78
C ASP A 234 -2.23 16.50 16.67
N SER A 235 -1.12 15.78 16.51
CA SER A 235 -1.15 14.31 16.37
C SER A 235 -1.79 13.65 17.59
N GLN A 236 -2.82 12.83 17.35
CA GLN A 236 -3.56 12.12 18.38
C GLN A 236 -3.42 10.61 18.15
N PRO A 237 -2.68 9.88 19.00
CA PRO A 237 -2.66 8.41 18.98
C PRO A 237 -4.08 7.83 19.14
N ILE A 238 -4.42 6.85 18.30
CA ILE A 238 -5.70 6.12 18.40
C ILE A 238 -5.45 4.71 18.92
N VAL A 239 -4.39 4.08 18.42
CA VAL A 239 -3.98 2.72 18.80
C VAL A 239 -2.52 2.74 19.21
N LEU A 240 -2.26 2.18 20.37
CA LEU A 240 -0.91 1.87 20.87
C LEU A 240 -0.55 0.43 20.51
N GLY A 241 0.69 0.18 20.16
CA GLY A 241 1.20 -1.14 19.82
C GLY A 241 1.79 -1.82 21.04
N GLN A 242 1.11 -2.84 21.53
CA GLN A 242 1.69 -3.76 22.50
C GLN A 242 2.58 -4.76 21.77
N VAL A 243 3.85 -4.80 22.13
CA VAL A 243 4.82 -5.79 21.64
C VAL A 243 4.53 -7.12 22.31
N ILE A 244 4.24 -8.15 21.52
CA ILE A 244 3.88 -9.49 21.97
C ILE A 244 4.96 -10.49 21.54
N ASN A 245 5.44 -11.28 22.49
CA ASN A 245 6.35 -12.39 22.23
C ASN A 245 5.62 -13.52 21.49
N ARG A 246 6.30 -14.11 20.51
CA ARG A 246 5.88 -15.39 19.95
C ARG A 246 6.02 -16.47 21.02
N THR A 247 4.97 -17.27 21.22
CA THR A 247 4.98 -18.35 22.19
C THR A 247 5.39 -19.70 21.61
N GLY A 248 5.27 -19.87 20.28
CA GLY A 248 5.72 -21.05 19.54
C GLY A 248 7.18 -20.94 19.06
N GLU A 249 7.62 -21.97 18.35
CA GLU A 249 8.93 -21.97 17.69
C GLU A 249 8.98 -21.00 16.52
N TYR A 250 10.16 -20.47 16.23
CA TYR A 250 10.42 -19.71 15.00
C TYR A 250 10.35 -20.66 13.79
N ALA A 251 9.59 -20.28 12.79
CA ALA A 251 9.46 -21.03 11.55
C ALA A 251 9.63 -20.09 10.36
N GLU A 252 10.77 -20.21 9.68
CA GLU A 252 11.12 -19.31 8.57
C GLU A 252 10.24 -19.53 7.33
N ASP A 253 9.68 -20.73 7.17
CA ASP A 253 8.75 -21.12 6.11
C ASP A 253 7.27 -20.87 6.45
N ASP A 254 6.98 -20.45 7.68
CA ASP A 254 5.62 -20.04 8.08
C ASP A 254 5.38 -18.58 7.68
N VAL A 255 4.25 -18.33 7.04
CA VAL A 255 3.87 -17.00 6.54
C VAL A 255 3.88 -15.92 7.63
N LEU A 256 3.72 -16.31 8.90
CA LEU A 256 3.72 -15.46 10.08
C LEU A 256 4.95 -15.67 10.98
N TYR A 257 5.98 -16.36 10.50
CA TYR A 257 7.19 -16.67 11.25
C TYR A 257 6.95 -17.38 12.60
N GLY A 258 5.89 -18.21 12.67
CA GLY A 258 5.48 -18.90 13.89
C GLY A 258 4.65 -18.03 14.85
N MET A 259 4.49 -16.74 14.60
CA MET A 259 3.63 -15.86 15.41
C MET A 259 2.15 -16.18 15.17
N ARG A 260 1.31 -16.02 16.20
CA ARG A 260 -0.13 -16.33 16.12
C ARG A 260 -0.96 -15.25 16.80
N PHE A 261 -2.17 -15.05 16.30
CA PHE A 261 -3.16 -14.18 16.94
C PHE A 261 -3.43 -14.55 18.40
N THR A 262 -3.21 -15.81 18.76
CA THR A 262 -3.37 -16.35 20.13
C THR A 262 -2.14 -16.17 21.01
N ASP A 263 -1.08 -15.53 20.54
CA ASP A 263 0.05 -15.15 21.39
C ASP A 263 -0.34 -13.97 22.28
N TYR A 264 -0.17 -14.09 23.60
CA TYR A 264 -0.53 -13.04 24.57
C TYR A 264 0.60 -12.70 25.54
N GLU A 265 1.78 -13.29 25.37
CA GLU A 265 2.93 -12.98 26.22
C GLU A 265 3.46 -11.58 25.89
N VAL A 266 3.24 -10.63 26.81
CA VAL A 266 3.66 -9.25 26.66
C VAL A 266 5.17 -9.15 26.84
N ALA A 267 5.87 -8.58 25.86
CA ALA A 267 7.31 -8.37 25.95
C ALA A 267 7.67 -7.38 27.06
N GLY A 268 8.70 -7.72 27.83
CA GLY A 268 9.17 -6.92 28.97
C GLY A 268 10.37 -6.04 28.63
N VAL A 269 11.34 -6.10 29.53
CA VAL A 269 12.65 -5.42 29.38
C VAL A 269 13.59 -6.34 28.63
N GLU A 270 14.20 -5.84 27.58
CA GLU A 270 15.16 -6.56 26.75
C GLU A 270 16.49 -5.80 26.66
N VAL A 271 17.59 -6.53 26.50
CA VAL A 271 18.90 -5.96 26.23
C VAL A 271 19.23 -6.19 24.76
N GLU A 272 19.32 -5.11 24.03
CA GLU A 272 19.70 -5.13 22.62
C GLU A 272 21.14 -4.64 22.45
N LYS A 273 21.82 -5.10 21.40
CA LYS A 273 23.15 -4.59 21.03
C LYS A 273 23.01 -3.68 19.81
N ASP A 274 23.63 -2.51 19.89
CA ASP A 274 23.77 -1.64 18.73
C ASP A 274 24.80 -2.22 17.72
N LYS A 275 25.00 -1.51 16.59
CA LYS A 275 25.95 -1.94 15.55
C LYS A 275 27.39 -1.97 16.02
N GLU A 276 27.71 -1.19 17.03
CA GLU A 276 29.03 -1.10 17.68
C GLU A 276 29.20 -2.15 18.79
N GLY A 277 28.12 -2.91 19.12
CA GLY A 277 28.13 -3.96 20.16
C GLY A 277 27.84 -3.46 21.57
N ASN A 278 27.47 -2.16 21.75
CA ASN A 278 27.09 -1.63 23.04
C ASN A 278 25.71 -2.13 23.45
N GLU A 279 25.52 -2.48 24.68
CA GLU A 279 24.27 -2.93 25.24
C GLU A 279 23.36 -1.75 25.58
N LYS A 280 22.11 -1.84 25.11
CA LYS A 280 21.04 -0.89 25.42
C LYS A 280 19.85 -1.65 25.99
N THR A 281 19.42 -1.23 27.18
CA THR A 281 18.18 -1.76 27.78
C THR A 281 16.99 -1.05 27.18
N ILE A 282 16.01 -1.81 26.69
CA ILE A 282 14.78 -1.31 26.10
C ILE A 282 13.59 -1.91 26.82
N THR A 283 12.69 -1.05 27.29
CA THR A 283 11.39 -1.46 27.83
C THR A 283 10.39 -1.46 26.69
N LYS A 284 9.93 -2.63 26.24
CA LYS A 284 9.15 -2.79 25.01
C LYS A 284 7.75 -2.19 25.07
N ASN A 285 7.13 -2.13 26.26
CA ASN A 285 5.76 -1.68 26.43
C ASN A 285 5.57 -0.55 27.45
N ASP A 286 6.65 0.13 27.84
CA ASP A 286 6.61 1.28 28.74
C ASP A 286 7.57 2.40 28.29
N PRO A 287 7.07 3.41 27.59
CA PRO A 287 5.71 3.52 27.06
C PRO A 287 5.47 2.64 25.83
N MET A 288 4.22 2.21 25.61
CA MET A 288 3.82 1.63 24.32
C MET A 288 3.93 2.68 23.20
N MET A 289 4.42 2.28 22.04
CA MET A 289 4.52 3.16 20.88
C MET A 289 3.17 3.31 20.17
N PRO A 290 2.79 4.52 19.70
CA PRO A 290 1.67 4.66 18.78
C PRO A 290 1.88 3.83 17.51
N VAL A 291 0.88 3.03 17.11
CA VAL A 291 0.86 2.28 15.85
C VAL A 291 -0.23 2.77 14.90
N ALA A 292 -1.17 3.58 15.40
CA ALA A 292 -2.10 4.33 14.57
C ALA A 292 -2.43 5.68 15.23
N TRP A 293 -2.46 6.73 14.43
CA TRP A 293 -2.78 8.09 14.87
C TRP A 293 -3.42 8.92 13.78
N VAL A 294 -4.10 10.00 14.17
CA VAL A 294 -4.65 11.03 13.29
C VAL A 294 -3.98 12.36 13.53
N LYS A 295 -3.92 13.19 12.52
CA LYS A 295 -3.45 14.58 12.61
C LYS A 295 -3.92 15.42 11.43
N SER A 296 -3.76 16.74 11.51
CA SER A 296 -3.74 17.61 10.34
C SER A 296 -2.33 17.68 9.73
N TYR A 297 -2.26 17.97 8.43
CA TYR A 297 -1.00 18.29 7.75
C TYR A 297 -1.17 19.56 6.91
N GLN A 298 -0.07 20.23 6.67
CA GLN A 298 0.04 21.29 5.67
C GLN A 298 1.48 21.30 5.17
N ILE A 299 1.67 21.24 3.85
CA ILE A 299 2.99 21.44 3.24
C ILE A 299 3.13 22.90 2.79
N PRO A 300 4.36 23.41 2.63
CA PRO A 300 4.59 24.79 2.20
C PRO A 300 3.83 25.16 0.93
N GLY A 301 3.05 26.23 1.00
CA GLY A 301 2.21 26.72 -0.10
C GLY A 301 0.94 25.91 -0.35
N GLY A 302 0.63 24.94 0.50
CA GLY A 302 -0.58 24.10 0.39
C GLY A 302 -1.69 24.49 1.38
N GLN A 303 -2.82 23.81 1.24
CA GLN A 303 -3.95 23.88 2.18
C GLN A 303 -3.79 22.83 3.28
N THR A 304 -4.49 23.03 4.40
CA THR A 304 -4.55 22.03 5.48
C THR A 304 -5.40 20.84 5.05
N GLY A 305 -4.87 19.63 5.26
CA GLY A 305 -5.57 18.37 5.07
C GLY A 305 -5.52 17.50 6.32
N ARG A 306 -6.23 16.38 6.32
CA ARG A 306 -6.20 15.40 7.43
C ARG A 306 -5.43 14.15 7.05
N VAL A 307 -4.85 13.50 8.06
CA VAL A 307 -4.07 12.27 7.91
C VAL A 307 -4.57 11.23 8.90
N PHE A 308 -4.67 10.01 8.43
CA PHE A 308 -4.55 8.80 9.24
C PHE A 308 -3.22 8.14 8.91
N ALA A 309 -2.41 7.84 9.90
CA ALA A 309 -1.15 7.14 9.72
C ALA A 309 -1.14 5.88 10.61
N THR A 310 -0.64 4.78 10.05
CA THR A 310 -0.45 3.54 10.81
C THR A 310 0.88 2.89 10.44
N THR A 311 1.57 2.36 11.44
CA THR A 311 2.76 1.53 11.26
C THR A 311 2.44 0.04 11.13
N MET A 312 1.16 -0.30 11.01
CA MET A 312 0.62 -1.61 10.62
C MET A 312 0.12 -1.56 9.18
N GLY A 313 -0.26 -2.69 8.62
CA GLY A 313 -0.90 -2.79 7.31
C GLY A 313 -0.11 -3.58 6.27
N ALA A 314 0.90 -4.35 6.67
CA ALA A 314 1.48 -5.38 5.80
C ALA A 314 0.37 -6.33 5.29
N ALA A 315 0.61 -7.01 4.17
CA ALA A 315 -0.40 -7.94 3.65
C ALA A 315 -0.80 -8.99 4.69
N THR A 316 0.14 -9.49 5.49
CA THR A 316 -0.13 -10.44 6.58
C THR A 316 -0.87 -9.82 7.77
N ASP A 317 -0.73 -8.51 8.04
CA ASP A 317 -1.52 -7.82 9.08
C ASP A 317 -3.02 -7.78 8.70
N LEU A 318 -3.32 -7.73 7.38
CA LEU A 318 -4.70 -7.74 6.89
C LEU A 318 -5.39 -9.12 6.97
N LEU A 319 -4.72 -10.16 7.44
CA LEU A 319 -5.38 -11.43 7.81
C LEU A 319 -6.34 -11.23 8.98
N THR A 320 -6.11 -10.23 9.82
CA THR A 320 -6.92 -9.95 11.01
C THR A 320 -8.07 -9.01 10.71
N GLU A 321 -9.28 -9.37 11.11
CA GLU A 321 -10.51 -8.62 10.83
C GLU A 321 -10.47 -7.21 11.44
N GLY A 322 -10.02 -7.09 12.69
CA GLY A 322 -9.92 -5.79 13.37
C GLY A 322 -8.96 -4.84 12.66
N THR A 323 -7.81 -5.33 12.17
CA THR A 323 -6.86 -4.51 11.40
C THR A 323 -7.46 -4.09 10.06
N ARG A 324 -8.15 -4.99 9.33
CA ARG A 324 -8.87 -4.62 8.10
C ARG A 324 -9.95 -3.58 8.37
N ARG A 325 -10.70 -3.72 9.48
CA ARG A 325 -11.76 -2.77 9.83
C ARG A 325 -11.21 -1.40 10.17
N MET A 326 -10.10 -1.32 10.91
CA MET A 326 -9.40 -0.06 11.15
C MET A 326 -9.03 0.62 9.83
N MET A 327 -8.52 -0.11 8.84
CA MET A 327 -8.17 0.46 7.53
C MET A 327 -9.40 0.93 6.76
N VAL A 328 -10.48 0.16 6.70
CA VAL A 328 -11.72 0.56 6.02
C VAL A 328 -12.36 1.77 6.71
N ASN A 329 -12.45 1.76 8.03
CA ASN A 329 -12.99 2.86 8.80
C ASN A 329 -12.19 4.16 8.61
N SER A 330 -10.86 4.04 8.50
CA SER A 330 -10.00 5.21 8.25
C SER A 330 -10.28 5.86 6.89
N VAL A 331 -10.70 5.09 5.88
CA VAL A 331 -11.11 5.65 4.58
C VAL A 331 -12.38 6.48 4.72
N PHE A 332 -13.41 5.96 5.40
CA PHE A 332 -14.64 6.71 5.67
C PHE A 332 -14.34 7.99 6.47
N TRP A 333 -13.58 7.87 7.55
CA TRP A 333 -13.21 8.99 8.40
C TRP A 333 -12.41 10.06 7.63
N SER A 334 -11.45 9.65 6.83
CA SER A 334 -10.61 10.57 6.03
C SER A 334 -11.43 11.38 5.04
N LEU A 335 -12.47 10.77 4.47
CA LEU A 335 -13.37 11.38 3.49
C LEU A 335 -14.57 12.11 4.12
N ASP A 336 -14.59 12.24 5.45
CA ASP A 336 -15.69 12.86 6.20
C ASP A 336 -17.05 12.19 5.97
N LEU A 337 -17.03 10.89 5.67
CA LEU A 337 -18.21 10.06 5.51
C LEU A 337 -18.59 9.40 6.85
N PRO A 338 -19.89 9.15 7.09
CA PRO A 338 -20.31 8.37 8.26
C PRO A 338 -19.64 7.00 8.27
N VAL A 339 -18.84 6.73 9.32
CA VAL A 339 -18.22 5.42 9.52
C VAL A 339 -19.32 4.43 9.93
N PRO A 340 -19.46 3.27 9.24
CA PRO A 340 -20.42 2.25 9.63
C PRO A 340 -20.18 1.77 11.06
N GLU A 341 -21.25 1.47 11.80
CA GLU A 341 -21.16 0.91 13.15
C GLU A 341 -20.27 -0.35 13.18
N LYS A 342 -20.41 -1.20 12.17
CA LYS A 342 -19.53 -2.35 11.92
C LYS A 342 -19.35 -2.53 10.40
N ALA A 343 -18.30 -1.92 9.84
CA ALA A 343 -18.00 -2.04 8.42
C ALA A 343 -17.78 -3.51 8.02
N ASN A 344 -18.36 -3.93 6.89
CA ASN A 344 -18.05 -5.24 6.31
C ASN A 344 -16.63 -5.23 5.74
N VAL A 345 -15.78 -6.09 6.24
CA VAL A 345 -14.38 -6.21 5.84
C VAL A 345 -14.01 -7.64 5.42
N ASP A 346 -15.02 -8.43 5.06
CA ASP A 346 -14.80 -9.75 4.49
C ASP A 346 -13.94 -9.64 3.25
N THR A 347 -12.94 -10.48 3.17
CA THR A 347 -12.06 -10.54 2.02
C THR A 347 -12.85 -10.81 0.73
N VAL A 348 -12.35 -10.32 -0.38
CA VAL A 348 -12.95 -10.53 -1.70
C VAL A 348 -12.06 -11.48 -2.48
N GLY A 349 -12.60 -12.64 -2.82
CA GLY A 349 -11.83 -13.75 -3.37
C GLY A 349 -10.96 -14.44 -2.32
N VAL A 350 -10.05 -15.28 -2.78
CA VAL A 350 -9.06 -15.94 -1.92
C VAL A 350 -7.98 -14.93 -1.54
N TYR A 351 -7.77 -14.75 -0.24
CA TYR A 351 -6.70 -13.90 0.27
C TYR A 351 -5.69 -14.74 1.06
N GLN A 352 -4.57 -15.02 0.42
CA GLN A 352 -3.45 -15.77 0.96
C GLN A 352 -2.18 -14.95 0.74
N PRO A 353 -1.90 -13.97 1.60
CA PRO A 353 -0.76 -13.09 1.41
C PRO A 353 0.55 -13.87 1.52
N SER A 354 1.53 -13.43 0.73
CA SER A 354 2.90 -13.92 0.84
C SER A 354 3.54 -13.44 2.14
N GLN A 355 4.51 -14.19 2.63
CA GLN A 355 5.35 -13.81 3.76
C GLN A 355 6.03 -12.46 3.49
N PHE A 356 6.10 -11.60 4.51
CA PHE A 356 6.86 -10.36 4.40
C PHE A 356 8.36 -10.63 4.53
N GLY A 357 9.16 -9.78 3.91
CA GLY A 357 10.62 -9.90 3.87
C GLY A 357 11.17 -9.45 2.52
N PHE A 358 12.47 -9.21 2.48
CA PHE A 358 13.14 -8.79 1.24
C PHE A 358 13.40 -9.97 0.33
N HIS A 359 13.26 -9.72 -0.96
CA HIS A 359 13.68 -10.63 -2.02
C HIS A 359 14.57 -9.88 -3.00
N ASP A 360 15.48 -10.60 -3.65
CA ASP A 360 16.33 -10.05 -4.69
C ASP A 360 15.57 -9.81 -6.02
N ASP A 361 16.24 -9.17 -6.95
CA ASP A 361 15.64 -8.85 -8.27
C ASP A 361 15.31 -10.11 -9.06
N GLN A 362 16.12 -11.19 -8.89
CA GLN A 362 15.88 -12.44 -9.60
C GLN A 362 14.57 -13.10 -9.15
N TYR A 363 14.27 -13.08 -7.86
CA TYR A 363 12.98 -13.54 -7.34
C TYR A 363 11.79 -12.85 -8.01
N TRP A 364 11.86 -11.51 -8.17
CA TRP A 364 10.76 -10.76 -8.78
C TRP A 364 10.66 -11.01 -10.29
N LEU A 365 11.77 -11.19 -10.97
CA LEU A 365 11.80 -11.58 -12.39
C LEU A 365 11.17 -12.96 -12.58
N ASP A 366 11.54 -13.94 -11.75
CA ASP A 366 11.01 -15.32 -11.82
C ASP A 366 9.52 -15.38 -11.45
N LYS A 367 9.10 -14.60 -10.43
CA LYS A 367 7.70 -14.48 -10.02
C LYS A 367 6.83 -13.90 -11.13
N ASN A 368 7.38 -13.04 -11.96
CA ASN A 368 6.71 -12.41 -13.11
C ASN A 368 5.27 -11.97 -12.79
N LEU A 369 5.12 -11.24 -11.66
CA LEU A 369 3.84 -10.88 -11.08
C LEU A 369 3.13 -9.85 -11.95
N SER A 370 2.17 -10.28 -12.75
CA SER A 370 1.40 -9.35 -13.57
C SER A 370 0.40 -8.54 -12.74
N VAL A 371 0.21 -7.27 -13.08
CA VAL A 371 -0.84 -6.42 -12.48
C VAL A 371 -2.21 -7.09 -12.58
N LYS A 372 -2.49 -7.75 -13.72
CA LYS A 372 -3.75 -8.47 -13.94
C LYS A 372 -3.99 -9.60 -12.94
N SER A 373 -2.94 -10.29 -12.48
CA SER A 373 -3.08 -11.39 -11.53
C SER A 373 -3.47 -10.95 -10.12
N LEU A 374 -3.32 -9.66 -9.79
CA LEU A 374 -3.74 -9.06 -8.51
C LEU A 374 -5.21 -8.59 -8.52
N GLN A 375 -5.88 -8.67 -9.68
CA GLN A 375 -7.27 -8.22 -9.85
C GLN A 375 -8.30 -9.07 -9.09
#